data_64c4ad107d16908e020fa5d5946dafce
#
_entry.id   64c4ad107d16908e020fa5d5946dafce
#
_cell.length_a   1.000
_cell.length_b   1.000
_cell.length_c   1.000
_cell.angle_alpha   90.00
_cell.angle_beta   90.00
_cell.angle_gamma   90.00
#
_symmetry.space_group_name_H-M   'P 1'
#
loop_
_entity.id
_entity.type
_entity.pdbx_description
1 polymer ?
#
loop_
_entity_poly.entity_id
_entity_poly.type
_entity_poly.pdbx_seq_one_letter_code
_entity_poly.pdbx_strand_id
1 'polypeptide(L)'
;MTNTQSLGTIEATNPVLAVAPLKEETEMLRATDKITALYCRLSVEDLKEDKKGGKEDESNSIQNQKMILLQYAKEHRFPNPTFFVDDGYSGTNFDRPGFQAMLAEIEAGRVAVCCTKDLSRLGRNSSLTGLYINFTFPKYNVRYIAINDHFDTIDPNSTDSDIAGIKNWFNEFFAKDTSRKIRAVNKAKGERGVPLTVNVPFGYRKDPEDKTKWVVDEAAALVVKRIFKLCMEGRGPMQIAKLLQEEKVLNPTAYKKREGIKTPSPETADPYHWNTNTVVHILERREYTGCTVNFKTYTNSIWDKKQRETPIEKQAVFYNTHPSIIEQEVFDKVQEIRQQRHRRTKTGKSSLFSGMVYCADCGAKMRYCTTNYFEKRQDHFVCANYRSNTGSCSAHFIRAVVLEELVWMHMRTVISYVSRYEDHFRAVMEQKLRLSSEAAIRGHKKRLAQAEKRLGELDRLFIRIYEDNVAGRITDEKFSMMSKTYEDEQTQLKEEIQTLQQEIEVQERQIENLEQFIQRVRKYEDLDELTPYALRELVKAIYIEAPDKSSGKRYQGIRISYDLVGFIPVEELLKQETA
;
A
#
# COMPACT_ATOMS: atom_id res chain seq x y z
N MET A 1 45.16 -45.44 -34.20
CA MET A 1 46.03 -44.36 -34.69
C MET A 1 45.76 -43.21 -33.77
N THR A 2 46.36 -43.24 -32.67
CA THR A 2 47.36 -42.38 -31.99
C THR A 2 47.50 -40.95 -32.59
N ASN A 3 47.11 -39.94 -31.84
CA ASN A 3 47.92 -38.75 -31.74
C ASN A 3 47.69 -38.06 -30.40
N THR A 4 48.67 -38.22 -29.56
CA THR A 4 49.00 -37.47 -28.35
C THR A 4 49.62 -36.13 -28.76
N GLN A 5 49.12 -35.01 -28.23
CA GLN A 5 49.88 -33.76 -28.19
C GLN A 5 49.79 -33.13 -26.80
N SER A 6 50.95 -33.19 -26.22
CA SER A 6 51.65 -32.45 -25.17
C SER A 6 50.98 -31.24 -24.51
N LEU A 7 50.94 -31.34 -23.17
CA LEU A 7 50.82 -30.24 -22.22
C LEU A 7 51.97 -29.24 -22.37
N GLY A 8 51.64 -28.00 -22.65
CA GLY A 8 52.53 -26.85 -22.50
C GLY A 8 52.32 -26.17 -21.15
N THR A 9 53.31 -26.28 -20.30
CA THR A 9 53.45 -25.50 -19.07
C THR A 9 53.59 -24.03 -19.40
N ILE A 10 52.63 -23.20 -18.93
CA ILE A 10 52.76 -21.74 -18.97
C ILE A 10 53.26 -21.30 -17.59
N GLU A 11 54.52 -20.91 -17.53
CA GLU A 11 55.12 -20.17 -16.41
C GLU A 11 54.41 -18.84 -16.23
N ALA A 12 53.82 -18.62 -15.05
CA ALA A 12 53.28 -17.35 -14.63
C ALA A 12 54.41 -16.46 -14.16
N THR A 13 54.86 -15.55 -14.99
CA THR A 13 55.69 -14.39 -14.60
C THR A 13 54.78 -13.30 -14.05
N ASN A 14 54.75 -13.15 -12.71
CA ASN A 14 54.22 -12.00 -12.03
C ASN A 14 55.15 -10.76 -12.28
N PRO A 15 54.67 -9.68 -12.84
CA PRO A 15 55.41 -8.43 -12.72
C PRO A 15 55.11 -7.82 -11.35
N VAL A 16 56.10 -7.89 -10.44
CA VAL A 16 56.14 -7.06 -9.23
C VAL A 16 56.14 -5.62 -9.66
N LEU A 17 55.00 -4.96 -9.62
CA LEU A 17 54.87 -3.51 -9.62
C LEU A 17 55.47 -2.98 -8.32
N ALA A 18 56.69 -2.44 -8.43
CA ALA A 18 57.28 -1.66 -7.39
C ALA A 18 56.41 -0.43 -7.13
N VAL A 19 55.62 -0.48 -6.05
CA VAL A 19 54.94 0.70 -5.53
C VAL A 19 56.04 1.56 -4.88
N ALA A 20 56.37 2.66 -5.54
CA ALA A 20 57.16 3.72 -4.96
C ALA A 20 56.45 4.21 -3.68
N PRO A 21 57.15 4.38 -2.56
CA PRO A 21 56.54 4.95 -1.35
C PRO A 21 56.24 6.42 -1.64
N LEU A 22 54.93 6.73 -1.74
CA LEU A 22 54.45 8.12 -1.55
C LEU A 22 54.78 8.50 -0.13
N LYS A 23 55.89 9.19 0.06
CA LYS A 23 56.14 10.00 1.22
C LYS A 23 55.17 11.17 1.17
N GLU A 24 53.95 10.98 1.66
CA GLU A 24 53.22 12.10 2.24
C GLU A 24 53.89 12.42 3.58
N GLU A 25 54.73 13.44 3.57
CA GLU A 25 55.14 14.16 4.76
C GLU A 25 53.88 14.82 5.31
N THR A 26 53.12 14.09 6.13
CA THR A 26 52.13 14.69 7.04
C THR A 26 52.96 15.54 8.01
N GLU A 27 53.09 16.85 7.73
CA GLU A 27 53.52 17.81 8.75
C GLU A 27 52.63 17.61 9.97
N MET A 28 53.19 17.03 11.02
CA MET A 28 52.50 16.92 12.32
C MET A 28 52.25 18.33 12.81
N LEU A 29 50.99 18.80 12.65
CA LEU A 29 50.55 20.08 13.20
C LEU A 29 50.92 20.15 14.68
N ARG A 30 51.52 21.26 15.09
CA ARG A 30 51.83 21.53 16.51
C ARG A 30 50.53 21.51 17.29
N ALA A 31 50.55 21.13 18.55
CA ALA A 31 49.33 21.04 19.38
C ALA A 31 48.54 22.37 19.44
N THR A 32 49.25 23.50 19.24
CA THR A 32 48.68 24.87 19.15
C THR A 32 47.94 25.15 17.85
N ASP A 33 48.21 24.37 16.79
CA ASP A 33 47.61 24.57 15.47
C ASP A 33 46.34 23.74 15.25
N LYS A 34 46.07 22.78 16.15
CA LYS A 34 44.87 21.95 16.12
C LYS A 34 43.66 22.72 16.66
N ILE A 35 42.50 22.34 16.20
CA ILE A 35 41.24 22.94 16.60
C ILE A 35 40.63 22.21 17.81
N THR A 36 39.82 22.96 18.57
CA THR A 36 38.93 22.43 19.61
C THR A 36 37.51 22.39 19.01
N ALA A 37 36.99 21.20 18.75
CA ALA A 37 35.68 21.02 18.22
C ALA A 37 34.61 21.21 19.30
N LEU A 38 33.74 22.19 19.13
CA LEU A 38 32.61 22.49 20.01
C LEU A 38 31.32 22.01 19.33
N TYR A 39 30.83 20.83 19.73
CA TYR A 39 29.69 20.21 19.08
C TYR A 39 28.39 20.51 19.81
N CYS A 40 27.41 21.08 19.05
CA CYS A 40 26.08 21.44 19.53
C CYS A 40 25.01 20.67 18.76
N ARG A 41 23.98 20.15 19.45
CA ARG A 41 22.87 19.45 18.82
C ARG A 41 21.54 19.73 19.54
N LEU A 42 20.46 19.93 18.73
CA LEU A 42 19.10 20.01 19.21
C LEU A 42 18.20 19.09 18.40
N SER A 43 17.23 18.41 19.03
CA SER A 43 16.29 17.54 18.33
C SER A 43 15.04 18.31 17.92
N VAL A 44 14.32 17.82 16.87
CA VAL A 44 13.04 18.39 16.40
C VAL A 44 11.97 18.41 17.49
N GLU A 45 12.05 17.50 18.46
CA GLU A 45 11.11 17.41 19.58
C GLU A 45 11.27 18.57 20.55
N ASP A 46 12.50 19.00 20.80
CA ASP A 46 12.85 20.14 21.67
C ASP A 46 12.49 21.48 20.98
N LEU A 47 12.43 21.53 19.64
CA LEU A 47 12.03 22.72 18.87
C LEU A 47 10.56 23.13 19.04
N LYS A 48 9.70 22.26 19.57
CA LYS A 48 8.27 22.57 19.77
C LYS A 48 8.00 23.52 20.94
N GLU A 49 8.89 23.61 21.89
CA GLU A 49 8.75 24.49 23.03
C GLU A 49 9.26 25.93 22.75
N ASP A 50 10.19 26.10 21.80
CA ASP A 50 10.85 27.38 21.52
C ASP A 50 10.21 28.22 20.39
N LYS A 51 9.14 27.74 19.70
CA LYS A 51 8.52 28.46 18.56
C LYS A 51 7.63 29.62 18.98
N LYS A 52 8.21 30.68 19.57
CA LYS A 52 7.62 32.03 19.60
C LYS A 52 8.44 33.10 18.84
N GLY A 53 9.52 32.72 18.16
CA GLY A 53 10.39 33.63 17.39
C GLY A 53 10.49 33.26 15.91
N GLY A 54 10.71 34.22 15.06
CA GLY A 54 10.68 34.10 13.60
C GLY A 54 11.72 33.16 12.98
N LYS A 55 11.59 32.92 11.69
CA LYS A 55 12.15 31.84 10.88
C LYS A 55 13.68 31.85 10.64
N GLU A 56 14.48 32.73 11.20
CA GLU A 56 15.90 32.93 10.84
C GLU A 56 16.92 32.87 12.01
N ASP A 57 16.48 32.77 13.26
CA ASP A 57 17.41 32.69 14.39
C ASP A 57 17.63 31.23 14.83
N GLU A 58 18.93 30.89 15.08
CA GLU A 58 19.31 29.66 15.77
C GLU A 58 18.51 29.53 17.06
N SER A 59 18.06 28.31 17.37
CA SER A 59 17.24 28.07 18.56
C SER A 59 17.99 28.57 19.82
N ASN A 60 17.25 29.15 20.76
CA ASN A 60 17.81 29.63 22.05
C ASN A 60 18.63 28.54 22.77
N SER A 61 18.27 27.29 22.58
CA SER A 61 18.99 26.14 23.15
C SER A 61 20.36 25.92 22.52
N ILE A 62 20.51 26.10 21.19
CA ILE A 62 21.82 26.02 20.52
C ILE A 62 22.72 27.19 20.94
N GLN A 63 22.18 28.41 21.01
CA GLN A 63 22.93 29.59 21.47
C GLN A 63 23.44 29.40 22.90
N ASN A 64 22.62 28.85 23.79
CA ASN A 64 23.03 28.53 25.16
C ASN A 64 24.14 27.46 25.19
N GLN A 65 24.04 26.41 24.37
CA GLN A 65 25.10 25.40 24.23
C GLN A 65 26.42 26.04 23.76
N LYS A 66 26.36 26.89 22.72
CA LYS A 66 27.54 27.61 22.20
C LYS A 66 28.21 28.46 23.27
N MET A 67 27.41 29.18 24.06
CA MET A 67 27.93 30.04 25.14
C MET A 67 28.66 29.22 26.20
N ILE A 68 28.07 28.13 26.69
CA ILE A 68 28.65 27.23 27.68
C ILE A 68 29.98 26.63 27.17
N LEU A 69 29.97 26.10 25.95
CA LEU A 69 31.13 25.44 25.34
C LEU A 69 32.27 26.42 25.08
N LEU A 70 31.95 27.62 24.60
CA LEU A 70 32.96 28.65 24.35
C LEU A 70 33.58 29.17 25.63
N GLN A 71 32.77 29.37 26.69
CA GLN A 71 33.24 29.78 28.00
C GLN A 71 34.20 28.72 28.58
N TYR A 72 33.80 27.45 28.55
CA TYR A 72 34.61 26.33 29.00
C TYR A 72 35.96 26.25 28.26
N ALA A 73 35.92 26.37 26.91
CA ALA A 73 37.14 26.36 26.09
C ALA A 73 38.08 27.53 26.42
N LYS A 74 37.56 28.72 26.72
CA LYS A 74 38.35 29.88 27.16
C LYS A 74 38.96 29.68 28.55
N GLU A 75 38.19 29.20 29.52
CA GLU A 75 38.64 28.93 30.89
C GLU A 75 39.79 27.90 30.91
N HIS A 76 39.70 26.86 30.06
CA HIS A 76 40.71 25.81 29.95
C HIS A 76 41.80 26.10 28.90
N ARG A 77 41.81 27.31 28.31
CA ARG A 77 42.77 27.76 27.28
C ARG A 77 42.92 26.78 26.11
N PHE A 78 41.82 26.19 25.66
CA PHE A 78 41.83 25.30 24.48
C PHE A 78 42.04 26.11 23.21
N PRO A 79 42.92 25.64 22.28
CA PRO A 79 43.23 26.37 21.05
C PRO A 79 42.09 26.30 20.02
N ASN A 80 41.92 27.33 19.23
CA ASN A 80 41.12 27.40 18.02
C ASN A 80 39.70 26.78 18.15
N PRO A 81 38.84 27.31 19.05
CA PRO A 81 37.50 26.77 19.25
C PRO A 81 36.65 26.94 17.98
N THR A 82 36.17 25.81 17.41
CA THR A 82 35.39 25.75 16.15
C THR A 82 34.08 25.05 16.42
N PHE A 83 32.96 25.66 16.03
CA PHE A 83 31.63 25.10 16.22
C PHE A 83 31.21 24.15 15.10
N PHE A 84 30.64 23.01 15.50
CA PHE A 84 29.90 22.07 14.63
C PHE A 84 28.49 21.96 15.19
N VAL A 85 27.48 22.24 14.34
CA VAL A 85 26.10 22.40 14.79
C VAL A 85 25.15 21.54 13.96
N ASP A 86 24.30 20.77 14.66
CA ASP A 86 23.22 20.01 14.09
C ASP A 86 21.91 20.42 14.76
N ASP A 87 21.24 21.45 14.19
CA ASP A 87 19.95 21.93 14.66
C ASP A 87 18.82 21.13 13.96
N GLY A 88 17.89 20.58 14.75
CA GLY A 88 16.80 19.76 14.24
C GLY A 88 17.15 18.29 13.94
N TYR A 89 18.29 17.78 14.36
CA TYR A 89 18.71 16.40 14.13
C TYR A 89 18.57 15.51 15.36
N SER A 90 18.04 14.29 15.17
CA SER A 90 17.90 13.29 16.23
C SER A 90 19.25 12.77 16.71
N GLY A 91 19.39 12.51 18.02
CA GLY A 91 20.56 11.86 18.62
C GLY A 91 20.68 10.35 18.38
N THR A 92 19.76 9.73 17.66
CA THR A 92 19.68 8.27 17.51
C THR A 92 20.58 7.69 16.41
N ASN A 93 21.01 8.52 15.47
CA ASN A 93 21.99 8.16 14.44
C ASN A 93 23.11 9.22 14.39
N PHE A 94 24.16 8.95 13.64
CA PHE A 94 25.31 9.83 13.45
C PHE A 94 25.43 10.38 12.00
N ASP A 95 24.43 10.13 11.14
CA ASP A 95 24.34 10.69 9.78
C ASP A 95 23.83 12.14 9.83
N ARG A 96 24.58 12.99 10.52
CA ARG A 96 24.29 14.41 10.75
C ARG A 96 25.38 15.27 10.11
N PRO A 97 25.03 16.30 9.33
CA PRO A 97 26.02 17.10 8.60
C PRO A 97 27.12 17.71 9.48
N GLY A 98 26.75 18.31 10.61
CA GLY A 98 27.70 18.91 11.55
C GLY A 98 28.58 17.85 12.21
N PHE A 99 28.03 16.71 12.60
CA PHE A 99 28.82 15.61 13.16
C PHE A 99 29.77 15.00 12.11
N GLN A 100 29.34 14.80 10.89
CA GLN A 100 30.18 14.26 9.80
C GLN A 100 31.30 15.22 9.44
N ALA A 101 31.04 16.54 9.40
CA ALA A 101 32.08 17.57 9.22
C ALA A 101 33.13 17.54 10.35
N MET A 102 32.67 17.44 11.61
CA MET A 102 33.58 17.29 12.76
C MET A 102 34.39 15.99 12.64
N LEU A 103 33.79 14.89 12.28
CA LEU A 103 34.47 13.59 12.12
C LEU A 103 35.54 13.65 11.04
N ALA A 104 35.27 14.30 9.89
CA ALA A 104 36.26 14.50 8.84
C ALA A 104 37.49 15.31 9.33
N GLU A 105 37.27 16.33 10.16
CA GLU A 105 38.38 17.08 10.81
C GLU A 105 39.15 16.21 11.79
N ILE A 106 38.47 15.34 12.54
CA ILE A 106 39.11 14.37 13.44
C ILE A 106 39.95 13.36 12.65
N GLU A 107 39.41 12.79 11.60
CA GLU A 107 40.10 11.81 10.75
C GLU A 107 41.30 12.41 10.02
N ALA A 108 41.22 13.69 9.67
CA ALA A 108 42.35 14.45 9.13
C ALA A 108 43.42 14.83 10.19
N GLY A 109 43.23 14.45 11.48
CA GLY A 109 44.17 14.71 12.55
C GLY A 109 44.25 16.17 13.00
N ARG A 110 43.30 17.04 12.59
CA ARG A 110 43.27 18.47 12.90
C ARG A 110 42.60 18.83 14.22
N VAL A 111 41.90 17.88 14.87
CA VAL A 111 41.22 18.11 16.16
C VAL A 111 42.06 17.60 17.30
N ALA A 112 42.25 18.44 18.36
CA ALA A 112 42.88 18.03 19.61
C ALA A 112 41.86 17.66 20.69
N VAL A 113 40.77 18.44 20.80
CA VAL A 113 39.75 18.30 21.84
C VAL A 113 38.36 18.38 21.19
N CYS A 114 37.45 17.52 21.61
CA CYS A 114 36.06 17.59 21.27
C CYS A 114 35.24 17.83 22.54
N CYS A 115 34.43 18.88 22.59
CA CYS A 115 33.59 19.23 23.72
C CYS A 115 32.12 19.20 23.36
N THR A 116 31.29 18.61 24.23
CA THR A 116 29.83 18.70 24.22
C THR A 116 29.29 19.19 25.55
N LYS A 117 28.08 19.75 25.59
CA LYS A 117 27.44 20.14 26.83
C LYS A 117 27.21 18.93 27.76
N ASP A 118 26.69 17.83 27.19
CA ASP A 118 26.45 16.57 27.87
C ASP A 118 26.59 15.41 26.87
N LEU A 119 26.68 14.15 27.33
CA LEU A 119 26.82 12.95 26.50
C LEU A 119 25.66 12.76 25.53
N SER A 120 24.46 13.20 25.91
CA SER A 120 23.28 13.07 25.05
C SER A 120 23.36 13.94 23.79
N ARG A 121 24.20 15.02 23.82
CA ARG A 121 24.44 15.87 22.63
C ARG A 121 25.31 15.15 21.62
N LEU A 122 26.30 14.37 22.06
CA LEU A 122 27.09 13.54 21.15
C LEU A 122 26.19 12.47 20.49
N GLY A 123 25.44 11.69 21.29
CA GLY A 123 24.52 10.69 20.79
C GLY A 123 23.68 10.04 21.86
N ARG A 124 22.51 9.49 21.45
CA ARG A 124 21.60 8.71 22.31
C ARG A 124 21.70 7.20 22.06
N ASN A 125 22.53 6.76 21.13
CA ASN A 125 22.80 5.35 20.86
C ASN A 125 24.07 4.94 21.60
N SER A 126 23.93 4.18 22.69
CA SER A 126 25.03 3.77 23.56
C SER A 126 26.16 3.05 22.83
N SER A 127 25.79 2.14 21.90
CA SER A 127 26.79 1.36 21.16
C SER A 127 27.63 2.21 20.21
N LEU A 128 26.99 3.11 19.45
CA LEU A 128 27.69 4.00 18.53
C LEU A 128 28.45 5.11 19.28
N THR A 129 27.84 5.71 20.32
CA THR A 129 28.50 6.70 21.13
C THR A 129 29.75 6.12 21.80
N GLY A 130 29.66 4.90 22.35
CA GLY A 130 30.79 4.16 22.89
C GLY A 130 31.87 3.86 21.86
N LEU A 131 31.49 3.52 20.61
CA LEU A 131 32.44 3.31 19.51
C LEU A 131 33.28 4.59 19.25
N TYR A 132 32.63 5.77 19.20
CA TYR A 132 33.34 7.02 18.98
C TYR A 132 34.24 7.38 20.17
N ILE A 133 33.74 7.29 21.42
CA ILE A 133 34.48 7.69 22.62
C ILE A 133 35.65 6.72 22.91
N ASN A 134 35.42 5.39 22.78
CA ASN A 134 36.39 4.38 23.21
C ASN A 134 37.36 3.93 22.10
N PHE A 135 37.01 4.13 20.83
CA PHE A 135 37.82 3.67 19.70
C PHE A 135 38.20 4.79 18.73
N THR A 136 37.22 5.54 18.21
CA THR A 136 37.50 6.52 17.15
C THR A 136 38.32 7.71 17.68
N PHE A 137 37.87 8.36 18.73
CA PHE A 137 38.57 9.54 19.29
C PHE A 137 39.97 9.19 19.80
N PRO A 138 40.18 8.11 20.58
CA PRO A 138 41.51 7.69 20.97
C PRO A 138 42.43 7.33 19.80
N LYS A 139 41.91 6.71 18.72
CA LYS A 139 42.70 6.38 17.52
C LYS A 139 43.34 7.62 16.88
N TYR A 140 42.66 8.77 16.94
CA TYR A 140 43.15 10.05 16.40
C TYR A 140 43.71 10.98 17.46
N ASN A 141 43.96 10.49 18.71
CA ASN A 141 44.43 11.26 19.85
C ASN A 141 43.58 12.50 20.18
N VAL A 142 42.25 12.34 20.09
CA VAL A 142 41.27 13.39 20.42
C VAL A 142 40.77 13.18 21.84
N ARG A 143 40.94 14.19 22.70
CA ARG A 143 40.36 14.26 24.04
C ARG A 143 38.87 14.58 23.91
N TYR A 144 37.99 13.82 24.55
CA TYR A 144 36.56 14.10 24.58
C TYR A 144 36.10 14.54 25.96
N ILE A 145 35.31 15.63 26.03
CA ILE A 145 34.80 16.22 27.26
C ILE A 145 33.29 16.45 27.13
N ALA A 146 32.50 15.96 28.12
CA ALA A 146 31.09 16.30 28.30
C ALA A 146 30.93 17.10 29.60
N ILE A 147 30.71 18.42 29.47
CA ILE A 147 30.87 19.37 30.57
C ILE A 147 29.91 19.08 31.73
N ASN A 148 28.63 19.02 31.48
CA ASN A 148 27.60 18.81 32.53
C ASN A 148 27.65 17.41 33.14
N ASP A 149 28.23 16.46 32.43
CA ASP A 149 28.38 15.09 32.89
C ASP A 149 29.68 14.87 33.63
N HIS A 150 30.55 15.92 33.75
CA HIS A 150 31.87 15.84 34.33
C HIS A 150 32.72 14.70 33.76
N PHE A 151 32.50 14.41 32.47
CA PHE A 151 33.18 13.32 31.78
C PHE A 151 34.35 13.84 30.95
N ASP A 152 35.54 13.26 31.15
CA ASP A 152 36.76 13.62 30.46
C ASP A 152 37.61 12.37 30.18
N THR A 153 37.96 12.11 28.92
CA THR A 153 38.71 10.91 28.53
C THR A 153 40.16 10.88 29.00
N ILE A 154 40.73 12.00 29.48
CA ILE A 154 42.12 12.07 30.01
C ILE A 154 42.19 11.87 31.51
N ASP A 155 41.13 12.12 32.26
CA ASP A 155 41.13 11.96 33.71
C ASP A 155 41.01 10.48 34.11
N PRO A 156 42.08 9.82 34.56
CA PRO A 156 42.03 8.41 34.97
C PRO A 156 41.22 8.17 36.24
N ASN A 157 40.91 9.23 37.00
CA ASN A 157 40.11 9.19 38.23
C ASN A 157 38.65 9.63 38.00
N SER A 158 38.26 9.92 36.77
CA SER A 158 36.87 10.16 36.50
C SER A 158 36.09 8.84 36.69
N THR A 159 35.62 8.64 37.92
CA THR A 159 34.66 7.60 38.32
C THR A 159 33.42 7.61 37.42
N ASP A 160 33.29 8.63 36.59
CA ASP A 160 32.25 8.81 35.56
C ASP A 160 32.46 8.00 34.28
N SER A 161 33.62 7.36 34.05
CA SER A 161 33.81 6.44 32.90
C SER A 161 32.85 5.26 32.99
N ASP A 162 32.66 4.68 34.17
CA ASP A 162 31.71 3.58 34.40
C ASP A 162 30.26 4.10 34.41
N ILE A 163 30.05 5.33 34.91
CA ILE A 163 28.72 5.99 34.90
C ILE A 163 28.31 6.45 33.49
N ALA A 164 29.26 6.79 32.61
CA ALA A 164 28.96 7.16 31.23
C ALA A 164 28.30 6.01 30.47
N GLY A 165 28.73 4.77 30.67
CA GLY A 165 28.10 3.57 30.15
C GLY A 165 26.64 3.44 30.61
N ILE A 166 26.42 3.67 31.91
CA ILE A 166 25.09 3.61 32.54
C ILE A 166 24.20 4.75 32.03
N LYS A 167 24.69 6.00 31.95
CA LYS A 167 23.90 7.14 31.39
C LYS A 167 23.52 6.90 29.93
N ASN A 168 24.43 6.40 29.11
CA ASN A 168 24.13 6.06 27.73
C ASN A 168 23.08 4.92 27.64
N TRP A 169 23.18 3.90 28.49
CA TRP A 169 22.20 2.84 28.59
C TRP A 169 20.82 3.38 29.00
N PHE A 170 20.74 4.28 30.00
CA PHE A 170 19.50 4.93 30.39
C PHE A 170 18.88 5.74 29.23
N ASN A 171 19.67 6.55 28.53
CA ASN A 171 19.18 7.32 27.39
C ASN A 171 18.61 6.42 26.29
N GLU A 172 19.28 5.30 26.01
CA GLU A 172 18.78 4.29 25.06
C GLU A 172 17.53 3.60 25.59
N PHE A 173 17.51 3.23 26.86
CA PHE A 173 16.37 2.62 27.52
C PHE A 173 15.13 3.52 27.46
N PHE A 174 15.25 4.81 27.80
CA PHE A 174 14.13 5.77 27.70
C PHE A 174 13.63 5.93 26.29
N ALA A 175 14.51 6.00 25.28
CA ALA A 175 14.10 6.06 23.89
C ALA A 175 13.33 4.80 23.45
N LYS A 176 13.79 3.61 23.86
CA LYS A 176 13.12 2.32 23.60
C LYS A 176 11.79 2.23 24.36
N ASP A 177 11.76 2.62 25.62
CA ASP A 177 10.55 2.56 26.45
C ASP A 177 9.46 3.51 25.93
N THR A 178 9.82 4.76 25.61
CA THR A 178 8.90 5.72 24.99
C THR A 178 8.35 5.18 23.67
N SER A 179 9.21 4.61 22.82
CA SER A 179 8.78 4.01 21.56
C SER A 179 7.83 2.82 21.78
N ARG A 180 8.09 1.97 22.79
CA ARG A 180 7.20 0.84 23.15
C ARG A 180 5.83 1.36 23.61
N LYS A 181 5.81 2.37 24.48
CA LYS A 181 4.57 2.99 24.98
C LYS A 181 3.74 3.59 23.84
N ILE A 182 4.36 4.37 22.95
CA ILE A 182 3.69 4.94 21.77
C ILE A 182 3.13 3.83 20.86
N ARG A 183 3.93 2.78 20.59
CA ARG A 183 3.48 1.65 19.78
C ARG A 183 2.32 0.89 20.43
N ALA A 184 2.35 0.67 21.75
CA ALA A 184 1.28 0.02 22.50
C ALA A 184 -0.03 0.83 22.42
N VAL A 185 0.03 2.15 22.64
CA VAL A 185 -1.13 3.05 22.51
C VAL A 185 -1.67 3.07 21.08
N ASN A 186 -0.79 3.17 20.07
CA ASN A 186 -1.22 3.15 18.67
C ASN A 186 -1.80 1.78 18.29
N LYS A 187 -1.25 0.68 18.81
CA LYS A 187 -1.80 -0.66 18.61
C LYS A 187 -3.21 -0.76 19.20
N ALA A 188 -3.38 -0.39 20.47
CA ALA A 188 -4.68 -0.43 21.15
C ALA A 188 -5.74 0.47 20.48
N LYS A 189 -5.35 1.68 20.03
CA LYS A 189 -6.25 2.56 19.26
C LYS A 189 -6.58 1.97 17.90
N GLY A 190 -5.58 1.47 17.19
CA GLY A 190 -5.75 0.91 15.85
C GLY A 190 -6.60 -0.36 15.84
N GLU A 191 -6.48 -1.22 16.85
CA GLU A 191 -7.29 -2.43 17.03
C GLU A 191 -8.76 -2.12 17.39
N ARG A 192 -9.05 -0.93 17.91
CA ARG A 192 -10.41 -0.43 18.17
C ARG A 192 -11.03 0.31 16.96
N GLY A 193 -10.34 0.34 15.81
CA GLY A 193 -10.83 1.02 14.61
C GLY A 193 -10.67 2.55 14.62
N VAL A 194 -10.01 3.13 15.63
CA VAL A 194 -9.73 4.57 15.64
C VAL A 194 -8.68 4.89 14.59
N PRO A 195 -8.93 5.85 13.68
CA PRO A 195 -7.95 6.22 12.65
C PRO A 195 -6.62 6.68 13.27
N LEU A 196 -5.52 6.03 12.87
CA LEU A 196 -4.18 6.38 13.33
C LEU A 196 -3.56 7.55 12.55
N THR A 197 -4.18 7.96 11.45
CA THR A 197 -3.67 9.03 10.61
C THR A 197 -3.97 10.40 11.23
N VAL A 198 -2.93 11.24 11.33
CA VAL A 198 -3.09 12.63 11.78
C VAL A 198 -3.84 13.48 10.76
N ASN A 199 -3.57 13.23 9.47
CA ASN A 199 -4.13 13.98 8.35
C ASN A 199 -5.29 13.21 7.72
N VAL A 200 -6.45 13.87 7.68
CA VAL A 200 -7.65 13.32 7.04
C VAL A 200 -7.48 13.31 5.51
N PRO A 201 -7.94 12.26 4.80
CA PRO A 201 -7.94 12.22 3.34
C PRO A 201 -8.66 13.44 2.73
N PHE A 202 -8.25 13.84 1.54
CA PHE A 202 -8.98 14.86 0.77
C PHE A 202 -10.40 14.37 0.47
N GLY A 203 -11.42 15.20 0.68
CA GLY A 203 -12.83 14.79 0.64
C GLY A 203 -13.46 14.60 2.01
N TYR A 204 -12.63 14.50 3.06
CA TYR A 204 -13.09 14.46 4.45
C TYR A 204 -12.47 15.55 5.28
N ARG A 205 -13.13 15.90 6.38
CA ARG A 205 -12.62 16.76 7.45
C ARG A 205 -12.87 16.10 8.81
N LYS A 206 -12.14 16.54 9.83
CA LYS A 206 -12.41 16.08 11.20
C LYS A 206 -13.70 16.69 11.70
N ASP A 207 -14.47 15.92 12.44
CA ASP A 207 -15.63 16.42 13.15
C ASP A 207 -15.18 17.50 14.16
N PRO A 208 -15.86 18.65 14.24
CA PRO A 208 -15.55 19.70 15.20
C PRO A 208 -15.67 19.25 16.65
N GLU A 209 -16.64 18.37 16.96
CA GLU A 209 -16.91 17.86 18.30
C GLU A 209 -16.03 16.67 18.67
N ASP A 210 -15.83 15.75 17.72
CA ASP A 210 -15.03 14.53 17.93
C ASP A 210 -13.93 14.41 16.86
N LYS A 211 -12.72 14.86 17.17
CA LYS A 211 -11.56 14.83 16.26
C LYS A 211 -11.14 13.42 15.82
N THR A 212 -11.70 12.37 16.40
CA THR A 212 -11.47 10.99 16.01
C THR A 212 -12.37 10.55 14.85
N LYS A 213 -13.47 11.24 14.62
CA LYS A 213 -14.42 10.98 13.54
C LYS A 213 -14.15 11.83 12.31
N TRP A 214 -14.53 11.29 11.16
CA TRP A 214 -14.45 11.97 9.89
C TRP A 214 -15.84 12.28 9.37
N VAL A 215 -16.02 13.50 8.88
CA VAL A 215 -17.23 13.96 8.20
C VAL A 215 -16.90 14.32 6.77
N VAL A 216 -17.86 14.17 5.86
CA VAL A 216 -17.68 14.49 4.44
C VAL A 216 -17.54 16.00 4.26
N ASP A 217 -16.56 16.41 3.48
CA ASP A 217 -16.41 17.75 2.95
C ASP A 217 -17.01 17.75 1.54
N GLU A 218 -18.25 18.21 1.40
CA GLU A 218 -19.03 18.09 0.16
C GLU A 218 -18.30 18.63 -1.07
N ALA A 219 -17.65 19.80 -0.96
CA ALA A 219 -16.95 20.42 -2.08
C ALA A 219 -15.74 19.57 -2.54
N ALA A 220 -14.96 19.07 -1.58
CA ALA A 220 -13.82 18.20 -1.87
C ALA A 220 -14.28 16.80 -2.30
N ALA A 221 -15.37 16.28 -1.73
CA ALA A 221 -15.95 14.98 -2.09
C ALA A 221 -16.44 14.95 -3.54
N LEU A 222 -17.01 16.04 -4.06
CA LEU A 222 -17.38 16.14 -5.48
C LEU A 222 -16.18 15.96 -6.40
N VAL A 223 -15.01 16.49 -6.04
CA VAL A 223 -13.78 16.30 -6.81
C VAL A 223 -13.32 14.84 -6.76
N VAL A 224 -13.40 14.20 -5.59
CA VAL A 224 -13.08 12.76 -5.44
C VAL A 224 -14.01 11.92 -6.31
N LYS A 225 -15.34 12.11 -6.22
CA LYS A 225 -16.33 11.41 -7.06
C LYS A 225 -16.03 11.59 -8.55
N ARG A 226 -15.66 12.83 -8.97
CA ARG A 226 -15.29 13.11 -10.35
C ARG A 226 -14.03 12.36 -10.80
N ILE A 227 -13.01 12.25 -9.96
CA ILE A 227 -11.79 11.49 -10.24
C ILE A 227 -12.11 10.01 -10.46
N PHE A 228 -12.93 9.40 -9.62
CA PHE A 228 -13.38 8.02 -9.77
C PHE A 228 -14.22 7.83 -11.03
N LYS A 229 -15.15 8.75 -11.33
CA LYS A 229 -15.95 8.74 -12.56
C LYS A 229 -15.07 8.79 -13.81
N LEU A 230 -14.11 9.71 -13.87
CA LEU A 230 -13.16 9.82 -14.99
C LEU A 230 -12.31 8.55 -15.17
N CYS A 231 -11.93 7.90 -14.06
CA CYS A 231 -11.23 6.61 -14.12
C CYS A 231 -12.14 5.49 -14.68
N MET A 232 -13.40 5.44 -14.25
CA MET A 232 -14.41 4.53 -14.81
C MET A 232 -14.64 4.79 -16.30
N GLU A 233 -14.58 6.02 -16.76
CA GLU A 233 -14.60 6.38 -18.18
C GLU A 233 -13.35 5.96 -18.95
N GLY A 234 -12.34 5.37 -18.28
CA GLY A 234 -11.12 4.83 -18.88
C GLY A 234 -9.97 5.85 -19.00
N ARG A 235 -10.08 7.01 -18.36
CA ARG A 235 -8.98 7.99 -18.30
C ARG A 235 -7.91 7.53 -17.32
N GLY A 236 -6.65 7.59 -17.74
CA GLY A 236 -5.52 7.30 -16.85
C GLY A 236 -5.22 8.45 -15.89
N PRO A 237 -4.51 8.21 -14.76
CA PRO A 237 -4.23 9.22 -13.74
C PRO A 237 -3.61 10.51 -14.27
N MET A 238 -2.71 10.44 -15.27
CA MET A 238 -2.12 11.63 -15.89
C MET A 238 -3.15 12.44 -16.69
N GLN A 239 -4.08 11.76 -17.39
CA GLN A 239 -5.12 12.44 -18.17
C GLN A 239 -6.12 13.13 -17.22
N ILE A 240 -6.45 12.47 -16.11
CA ILE A 240 -7.30 13.04 -15.06
C ILE A 240 -6.62 14.27 -14.44
N ALA A 241 -5.33 14.18 -14.10
CA ALA A 241 -4.57 15.29 -13.54
C ALA A 241 -4.56 16.51 -14.48
N LYS A 242 -4.31 16.31 -15.79
CA LYS A 242 -4.35 17.37 -16.80
C LYS A 242 -5.73 18.01 -16.93
N LEU A 243 -6.78 17.18 -16.98
CA LEU A 243 -8.16 17.67 -17.09
C LEU A 243 -8.54 18.54 -15.89
N LEU A 244 -8.22 18.10 -14.67
CA LEU A 244 -8.48 18.87 -13.45
C LEU A 244 -7.70 20.21 -13.43
N GLN A 245 -6.48 20.21 -13.98
CA GLN A 245 -5.67 21.41 -14.12
C GLN A 245 -6.27 22.38 -15.17
N GLU A 246 -6.70 21.88 -16.32
CA GLU A 246 -7.37 22.65 -17.38
C GLU A 246 -8.68 23.28 -16.88
N GLU A 247 -9.44 22.55 -16.07
CA GLU A 247 -10.68 23.01 -15.43
C GLU A 247 -10.45 23.94 -14.21
N LYS A 248 -9.18 24.23 -13.87
CA LYS A 248 -8.79 25.07 -12.72
C LYS A 248 -9.38 24.57 -11.39
N VAL A 249 -9.37 23.25 -11.19
CA VAL A 249 -9.73 22.63 -9.91
C VAL A 249 -8.55 22.73 -8.96
N LEU A 250 -8.76 23.24 -7.75
CA LEU A 250 -7.71 23.36 -6.74
C LEU A 250 -7.17 21.99 -6.35
N ASN A 251 -5.85 21.85 -6.30
CA ASN A 251 -5.24 20.63 -5.78
C ASN A 251 -5.48 20.48 -4.26
N PRO A 252 -5.37 19.28 -3.69
CA PRO A 252 -5.69 19.04 -2.29
C PRO A 252 -4.93 19.93 -1.29
N THR A 253 -3.68 20.30 -1.59
CA THR A 253 -2.86 21.18 -0.72
C THR A 253 -3.38 22.60 -0.75
N ALA A 254 -3.63 23.16 -1.94
CA ALA A 254 -4.16 24.50 -2.11
C ALA A 254 -5.58 24.62 -1.53
N TYR A 255 -6.42 23.60 -1.75
CA TYR A 255 -7.76 23.55 -1.17
C TYR A 255 -7.72 23.60 0.36
N LYS A 256 -6.93 22.73 1.01
CA LYS A 256 -6.78 22.68 2.47
C LYS A 256 -6.27 24.02 3.04
N LYS A 257 -5.33 24.66 2.35
CA LYS A 257 -4.83 25.98 2.77
C LYS A 257 -5.89 27.07 2.67
N ARG A 258 -6.69 27.08 1.58
CA ARG A 258 -7.81 28.00 1.43
C ARG A 258 -8.83 27.86 2.58
N GLU A 259 -9.10 26.62 3.00
CA GLU A 259 -9.97 26.31 4.15
C GLU A 259 -9.29 26.52 5.53
N GLY A 260 -8.08 27.09 5.58
CA GLY A 260 -7.36 27.34 6.83
C GLY A 260 -6.81 26.09 7.53
N ILE A 261 -6.79 24.94 6.85
CA ILE A 261 -6.30 23.67 7.40
C ILE A 261 -4.78 23.63 7.29
N LYS A 262 -4.08 23.51 8.43
CA LYS A 262 -2.61 23.40 8.45
C LYS A 262 -2.16 22.14 7.74
N THR A 263 -1.33 22.28 6.71
CA THR A 263 -0.69 21.17 6.00
C THR A 263 0.83 21.27 6.11
N PRO A 264 1.55 20.15 6.26
CA PRO A 264 3.01 20.17 6.31
C PRO A 264 3.65 20.43 4.93
N SER A 265 2.88 20.31 3.85
CA SER A 265 3.38 20.50 2.49
C SER A 265 3.61 21.97 2.18
N PRO A 266 4.74 22.33 1.53
CA PRO A 266 5.00 23.69 1.07
C PRO A 266 3.93 24.13 0.07
N GLU A 267 3.84 25.43 -0.15
CA GLU A 267 2.94 25.99 -1.13
C GLU A 267 3.40 25.64 -2.54
N THR A 268 2.47 25.17 -3.36
CA THR A 268 2.76 24.93 -4.77
C THR A 268 2.67 26.26 -5.53
N ALA A 269 3.62 26.52 -6.43
CA ALA A 269 3.62 27.73 -7.25
C ALA A 269 2.34 27.88 -8.08
N ASP A 270 1.74 26.76 -8.52
CA ASP A 270 0.45 26.71 -9.18
C ASP A 270 -0.56 25.94 -8.35
N PRO A 271 -1.60 26.57 -7.80
CA PRO A 271 -2.63 25.92 -6.97
C PRO A 271 -3.51 24.94 -7.76
N TYR A 272 -3.52 25.02 -9.09
CA TYR A 272 -4.27 24.13 -9.99
C TYR A 272 -3.45 22.97 -10.53
N HIS A 273 -2.14 22.95 -10.27
CA HIS A 273 -1.30 21.85 -10.71
C HIS A 273 -1.59 20.56 -9.94
N TRP A 274 -2.10 19.55 -10.66
CA TRP A 274 -2.34 18.21 -10.13
C TRP A 274 -1.19 17.28 -10.47
N ASN A 275 -0.54 16.75 -9.45
CA ASN A 275 0.45 15.69 -9.65
C ASN A 275 -0.25 14.36 -9.94
N THR A 276 0.27 13.61 -10.91
CA THR A 276 -0.24 12.27 -11.25
C THR A 276 -0.31 11.35 -10.02
N ASN A 277 0.71 11.39 -9.15
CA ASN A 277 0.76 10.57 -7.94
C ASN A 277 -0.36 10.93 -6.95
N THR A 278 -0.76 12.20 -6.88
CA THR A 278 -1.90 12.62 -6.05
C THR A 278 -3.18 11.94 -6.50
N VAL A 279 -3.44 11.89 -7.81
CA VAL A 279 -4.59 11.18 -8.39
C VAL A 279 -4.49 9.68 -8.13
N VAL A 280 -3.30 9.07 -8.29
CA VAL A 280 -3.06 7.65 -7.99
C VAL A 280 -3.40 7.35 -6.52
N HIS A 281 -2.88 8.14 -5.58
CA HIS A 281 -3.15 7.95 -4.15
C HIS A 281 -4.64 8.13 -3.79
N ILE A 282 -5.36 9.04 -4.47
CA ILE A 282 -6.81 9.17 -4.29
C ILE A 282 -7.51 7.89 -4.76
N LEU A 283 -7.19 7.38 -5.95
CA LEU A 283 -7.81 6.19 -6.51
C LEU A 283 -7.50 4.89 -5.72
N GLU A 284 -6.36 4.81 -5.03
CA GLU A 284 -5.94 3.65 -4.22
C GLU A 284 -6.49 3.65 -2.80
N ARG A 285 -7.01 4.78 -2.36
CA ARG A 285 -7.37 4.96 -0.97
C ARG A 285 -8.72 4.34 -0.64
N ARG A 286 -8.69 3.18 0.00
CA ARG A 286 -9.87 2.40 0.38
C ARG A 286 -10.78 3.13 1.38
N GLU A 287 -10.25 4.06 2.15
CA GLU A 287 -11.04 4.83 3.12
C GLU A 287 -12.19 5.60 2.49
N TYR A 288 -12.19 5.87 1.19
CA TYR A 288 -13.33 6.50 0.51
C TYR A 288 -14.60 5.64 0.51
N THR A 289 -14.49 4.33 0.78
CA THR A 289 -15.64 3.43 0.93
C THR A 289 -16.24 3.40 2.35
N GLY A 290 -15.81 4.33 3.21
CA GLY A 290 -16.32 4.42 4.60
C GLY A 290 -15.60 3.50 5.58
N CYS A 291 -14.47 2.90 5.20
CA CYS A 291 -13.68 2.05 6.06
C CYS A 291 -12.44 2.75 6.62
N THR A 292 -12.03 2.40 7.83
CA THR A 292 -10.73 2.79 8.39
C THR A 292 -9.72 1.67 8.16
N VAL A 293 -8.57 2.00 7.57
CA VAL A 293 -7.47 1.05 7.37
C VAL A 293 -6.28 1.48 8.23
N ASN A 294 -5.97 0.67 9.23
CA ASN A 294 -4.86 0.90 10.14
C ASN A 294 -3.68 -0.03 9.84
N PHE A 295 -2.51 0.30 10.37
CA PHE A 295 -1.27 -0.47 10.24
C PHE A 295 -0.79 -0.68 8.80
N LYS A 296 -1.01 0.30 7.91
CA LYS A 296 -0.56 0.26 6.51
C LYS A 296 0.96 0.18 6.36
N THR A 297 1.68 0.77 7.31
CA THR A 297 3.15 0.79 7.32
C THR A 297 3.70 0.45 8.69
N TYR A 298 4.92 -0.10 8.71
CA TYR A 298 5.65 -0.39 9.94
C TYR A 298 7.12 0.00 9.81
N THR A 299 7.78 0.16 10.95
CA THR A 299 9.23 0.33 11.06
C THR A 299 9.81 -0.79 11.92
N ASN A 300 10.95 -1.37 11.53
CA ASN A 300 11.53 -2.51 12.24
C ASN A 300 12.05 -2.13 13.63
N SER A 301 12.65 -0.93 13.76
CA SER A 301 13.23 -0.49 15.02
C SER A 301 13.15 1.03 15.16
N ILE A 302 13.49 1.53 16.35
CA ILE A 302 13.61 2.99 16.59
C ILE A 302 14.78 3.61 15.82
N TRP A 303 15.75 2.79 15.43
CA TRP A 303 16.96 3.21 14.71
C TRP A 303 16.78 3.18 13.20
N ASP A 304 15.92 2.28 12.70
CA ASP A 304 15.56 2.17 11.29
C ASP A 304 14.27 2.93 11.02
N LYS A 305 14.42 4.18 10.58
CA LYS A 305 13.28 5.07 10.24
C LYS A 305 12.62 4.74 8.91
N LYS A 306 13.14 3.77 8.15
CA LYS A 306 12.55 3.37 6.88
C LYS A 306 11.19 2.74 7.10
N GLN A 307 10.16 3.40 6.59
CA GLN A 307 8.82 2.85 6.56
C GLN A 307 8.73 1.75 5.49
N ARG A 308 8.11 0.65 5.86
CA ARG A 308 7.82 -0.49 4.98
C ARG A 308 6.33 -0.69 4.93
N GLU A 309 5.83 -1.08 3.76
CA GLU A 309 4.41 -1.39 3.58
C GLU A 309 4.07 -2.72 4.28
N THR A 310 2.94 -2.72 4.96
CA THR A 310 2.38 -3.94 5.56
C THR A 310 1.57 -4.68 4.49
N PRO A 311 1.76 -6.00 4.32
CA PRO A 311 0.91 -6.80 3.44
C PRO A 311 -0.57 -6.58 3.74
N ILE A 312 -1.42 -6.54 2.71
CA ILE A 312 -2.85 -6.20 2.81
C ILE A 312 -3.56 -7.10 3.85
N GLU A 313 -3.19 -8.38 3.90
CA GLU A 313 -3.74 -9.40 4.81
C GLU A 313 -3.47 -9.10 6.30
N LYS A 314 -2.41 -8.33 6.59
CA LYS A 314 -2.00 -7.93 7.95
C LYS A 314 -2.46 -6.53 8.34
N GLN A 315 -3.11 -5.81 7.43
CA GLN A 315 -3.71 -4.52 7.72
C GLN A 315 -5.03 -4.72 8.45
N ALA A 316 -5.31 -3.87 9.45
CA ALA A 316 -6.60 -3.90 10.14
C ALA A 316 -7.60 -3.00 9.40
N VAL A 317 -8.69 -3.59 8.92
CA VAL A 317 -9.76 -2.90 8.19
C VAL A 317 -11.04 -2.93 9.01
N PHE A 318 -11.61 -1.76 9.24
CA PHE A 318 -12.87 -1.59 9.97
C PHE A 318 -13.87 -0.92 9.04
N TYR A 319 -15.00 -1.58 8.81
CA TYR A 319 -16.03 -1.10 7.90
C TYR A 319 -17.00 -0.15 8.61
N ASN A 320 -17.66 0.72 7.84
CA ASN A 320 -18.70 1.64 8.32
C ASN A 320 -18.26 2.55 9.48
N THR A 321 -17.01 2.99 9.47
CA THR A 321 -16.46 3.89 10.50
C THR A 321 -16.76 5.37 10.24
N HIS A 322 -17.08 5.71 9.01
CA HIS A 322 -17.45 7.07 8.58
C HIS A 322 -18.27 7.02 7.29
N PRO A 323 -18.99 8.09 6.91
CA PRO A 323 -19.77 8.11 5.68
C PRO A 323 -18.90 7.86 4.44
N SER A 324 -19.35 6.99 3.55
CA SER A 324 -18.65 6.70 2.28
C SER A 324 -18.83 7.85 1.28
N ILE A 325 -17.78 8.19 0.55
CA ILE A 325 -17.83 9.10 -0.61
C ILE A 325 -18.02 8.29 -1.90
N ILE A 326 -17.44 7.09 -1.95
CA ILE A 326 -17.46 6.17 -3.11
C ILE A 326 -18.07 4.86 -2.66
N GLU A 327 -18.98 4.31 -3.44
CA GLU A 327 -19.52 2.97 -3.24
C GLU A 327 -18.41 1.92 -3.38
N GLN A 328 -18.48 0.85 -2.56
CA GLN A 328 -17.46 -0.21 -2.55
C GLN A 328 -17.28 -0.82 -3.95
N GLU A 329 -18.38 -1.04 -4.66
CA GLU A 329 -18.39 -1.62 -6.00
C GLU A 329 -17.65 -0.76 -7.02
N VAL A 330 -17.87 0.56 -6.98
CA VAL A 330 -17.16 1.51 -7.86
C VAL A 330 -15.67 1.53 -7.54
N PHE A 331 -15.32 1.47 -6.26
CA PHE A 331 -13.92 1.38 -5.84
C PHE A 331 -13.25 0.12 -6.39
N ASP A 332 -13.86 -1.04 -6.19
CA ASP A 332 -13.32 -2.34 -6.62
C ASP A 332 -13.17 -2.38 -8.15
N LYS A 333 -14.16 -1.87 -8.89
CA LYS A 333 -14.10 -1.77 -10.34
C LYS A 333 -12.97 -0.87 -10.83
N VAL A 334 -12.75 0.25 -10.16
CA VAL A 334 -11.62 1.14 -10.46
C VAL A 334 -10.29 0.42 -10.21
N GLN A 335 -10.15 -0.41 -9.15
CA GLN A 335 -8.93 -1.20 -8.94
C GLN A 335 -8.72 -2.22 -10.07
N GLU A 336 -9.76 -2.93 -10.50
CA GLU A 336 -9.69 -3.85 -11.65
C GLU A 336 -9.21 -3.14 -12.93
N ILE A 337 -9.81 -1.99 -13.26
CA ILE A 337 -9.43 -1.18 -14.43
C ILE A 337 -7.96 -0.77 -14.35
N ARG A 338 -7.49 -0.37 -13.17
CA ARG A 338 -6.11 0.08 -12.96
C ARG A 338 -5.07 -1.04 -13.01
N GLN A 339 -5.43 -2.25 -12.61
CA GLN A 339 -4.58 -3.44 -12.74
C GLN A 339 -4.38 -3.86 -14.20
N GLN A 340 -5.32 -3.52 -15.07
CA GLN A 340 -5.18 -3.79 -16.50
C GLN A 340 -4.14 -2.85 -17.12
N ARG A 341 -3.02 -3.40 -17.59
CA ARG A 341 -1.99 -2.61 -18.30
C ARG A 341 -2.51 -2.11 -19.63
N HIS A 342 -2.85 -0.83 -19.72
CA HIS A 342 -3.14 -0.17 -20.99
C HIS A 342 -1.85 0.30 -21.67
N ARG A 343 -1.52 -0.28 -22.81
CA ARG A 343 -0.50 0.30 -23.68
C ARG A 343 -1.11 1.50 -24.41
N ARG A 344 -0.47 2.66 -24.31
CA ARG A 344 -0.87 3.83 -25.09
C ARG A 344 -0.74 3.51 -26.58
N THR A 345 -1.75 3.86 -27.38
CA THR A 345 -1.61 3.91 -28.83
C THR A 345 -0.65 5.05 -29.18
N LYS A 346 0.17 4.89 -30.23
CA LYS A 346 1.07 5.96 -30.71
C LYS A 346 0.29 7.22 -31.12
N THR A 347 -0.96 7.08 -31.48
CA THR A 347 -1.87 8.13 -31.95
C THR A 347 -2.61 8.86 -30.83
N GLY A 348 -2.53 8.39 -29.57
CA GLY A 348 -3.32 8.92 -28.47
C GLY A 348 -4.82 8.57 -28.52
N LYS A 349 -5.33 8.01 -29.64
CA LYS A 349 -6.71 7.57 -29.77
C LYS A 349 -6.96 6.33 -28.86
N SER A 350 -8.07 6.28 -28.17
CA SER A 350 -8.53 5.14 -27.36
C SER A 350 -9.93 4.72 -27.78
N SER A 351 -10.24 3.43 -27.71
CA SER A 351 -11.60 2.93 -27.88
C SER A 351 -12.29 2.75 -26.53
N LEU A 352 -13.62 2.91 -26.51
CA LEU A 352 -14.49 2.61 -25.36
C LEU A 352 -14.24 1.20 -24.81
N PHE A 353 -13.97 0.25 -25.69
CA PHE A 353 -13.81 -1.17 -25.38
C PHE A 353 -12.36 -1.58 -25.08
N SER A 354 -11.43 -0.62 -24.99
CA SER A 354 -10.02 -0.94 -24.71
C SER A 354 -9.86 -1.72 -23.41
N GLY A 355 -9.29 -2.92 -23.50
CA GLY A 355 -9.07 -3.82 -22.38
C GLY A 355 -10.22 -4.78 -22.06
N MET A 356 -11.39 -4.63 -22.69
CA MET A 356 -12.59 -5.46 -22.45
C MET A 356 -12.86 -6.50 -23.54
N VAL A 357 -12.16 -6.44 -24.69
CA VAL A 357 -12.41 -7.33 -25.84
C VAL A 357 -11.41 -8.47 -25.86
N TYR A 358 -11.92 -9.68 -25.97
CA TYR A 358 -11.15 -10.93 -25.96
C TYR A 358 -11.48 -11.78 -27.18
N CYS A 359 -10.52 -12.59 -27.61
CA CYS A 359 -10.74 -13.63 -28.60
C CYS A 359 -11.48 -14.80 -27.96
N ALA A 360 -12.57 -15.27 -28.55
CA ALA A 360 -13.35 -16.38 -28.00
C ALA A 360 -12.59 -17.73 -28.04
N ASP A 361 -11.71 -17.93 -29.05
CA ASP A 361 -10.99 -19.19 -29.24
C ASP A 361 -9.76 -19.32 -28.35
N CYS A 362 -8.92 -18.28 -28.28
CA CYS A 362 -7.66 -18.35 -27.54
C CYS A 362 -7.64 -17.57 -26.23
N GLY A 363 -8.72 -16.88 -25.85
CA GLY A 363 -8.82 -16.08 -24.62
C GLY A 363 -7.93 -14.83 -24.56
N ALA A 364 -7.08 -14.60 -25.57
CA ALA A 364 -6.18 -13.47 -25.58
C ALA A 364 -6.93 -12.14 -25.78
N LYS A 365 -6.44 -11.06 -25.16
CA LYS A 365 -6.97 -9.70 -25.38
C LYS A 365 -6.83 -9.30 -26.84
N MET A 366 -7.86 -8.68 -27.39
CA MET A 366 -7.80 -8.11 -28.73
C MET A 366 -7.15 -6.72 -28.67
N ARG A 367 -6.32 -6.43 -29.67
CA ARG A 367 -5.60 -5.15 -29.79
C ARG A 367 -6.42 -4.17 -30.63
N TYR A 368 -6.65 -2.99 -30.10
CA TYR A 368 -7.19 -1.87 -30.83
C TYR A 368 -6.16 -1.33 -31.82
N CYS A 369 -6.49 -1.30 -33.09
CA CYS A 369 -5.65 -0.84 -34.18
C CYS A 369 -6.23 0.45 -34.77
N THR A 370 -5.48 1.51 -34.69
CA THR A 370 -5.80 2.83 -35.21
C THR A 370 -4.57 3.55 -35.68
N THR A 371 -4.72 4.48 -36.62
CA THR A 371 -3.67 5.42 -37.07
C THR A 371 -4.26 6.83 -37.14
N ASN A 372 -3.39 7.83 -37.33
CA ASN A 372 -3.85 9.21 -37.50
C ASN A 372 -4.64 9.39 -38.80
N TYR A 373 -4.35 8.56 -39.81
CA TYR A 373 -4.98 8.60 -41.13
C TYR A 373 -6.26 7.76 -41.24
N PHE A 374 -6.57 6.94 -40.21
CA PHE A 374 -7.79 6.13 -40.24
C PHE A 374 -9.01 6.99 -39.97
N GLU A 375 -10.03 6.82 -40.81
CA GLU A 375 -11.37 7.24 -40.51
C GLU A 375 -11.93 6.38 -39.36
N LYS A 376 -12.90 6.89 -38.57
CA LYS A 376 -13.52 6.16 -37.45
C LYS A 376 -13.99 4.75 -37.87
N ARG A 377 -14.48 4.56 -39.10
CA ARG A 377 -14.93 3.27 -39.63
C ARG A 377 -13.81 2.25 -39.88
N GLN A 378 -12.56 2.67 -39.96
CA GLN A 378 -11.40 1.81 -40.21
C GLN A 378 -10.74 1.30 -38.92
N ASP A 379 -11.03 1.94 -37.82
CA ASP A 379 -10.56 1.50 -36.50
C ASP A 379 -11.14 0.13 -36.17
N HIS A 380 -10.30 -0.78 -35.66
CA HIS A 380 -10.69 -2.18 -35.49
C HIS A 380 -9.95 -2.86 -34.35
N PHE A 381 -10.52 -3.99 -33.92
CA PHE A 381 -9.89 -4.91 -33.00
C PHE A 381 -9.39 -6.16 -33.72
N VAL A 382 -8.20 -6.64 -33.35
CA VAL A 382 -7.61 -7.88 -33.89
C VAL A 382 -7.02 -8.71 -32.75
N CYS A 383 -7.13 -10.04 -32.84
CA CYS A 383 -6.57 -10.96 -31.87
C CYS A 383 -5.06 -10.73 -31.70
N ALA A 384 -4.60 -10.64 -30.45
CA ALA A 384 -3.20 -10.37 -30.15
C ALA A 384 -2.27 -11.51 -30.61
N ASN A 385 -2.71 -12.77 -30.44
CA ASN A 385 -1.95 -13.95 -30.84
C ASN A 385 -1.86 -14.09 -32.37
N TYR A 386 -2.95 -13.88 -33.08
CA TYR A 386 -2.93 -13.83 -34.54
C TYR A 386 -2.00 -12.74 -35.07
N ARG A 387 -2.12 -11.51 -34.53
CA ARG A 387 -1.28 -10.37 -34.98
C ARG A 387 0.21 -10.59 -34.66
N SER A 388 0.52 -11.27 -33.58
CA SER A 388 1.91 -11.58 -33.19
C SER A 388 2.45 -12.84 -33.88
N ASN A 389 1.68 -13.45 -34.75
CA ASN A 389 2.01 -14.67 -35.49
C ASN A 389 2.53 -15.82 -34.59
N THR A 390 1.86 -16.05 -33.46
CA THR A 390 2.24 -17.11 -32.50
C THR A 390 1.80 -18.49 -32.96
N GLY A 391 1.03 -18.59 -34.05
CA GLY A 391 0.47 -19.85 -34.59
C GLY A 391 -0.67 -20.44 -33.76
N SER A 392 -1.08 -19.80 -32.67
CA SER A 392 -2.05 -20.33 -31.71
C SER A 392 -3.50 -19.87 -31.97
N CYS A 393 -3.75 -19.04 -32.99
CA CYS A 393 -5.08 -18.52 -33.27
C CYS A 393 -5.27 -18.11 -34.74
N SER A 394 -6.54 -18.16 -35.21
CA SER A 394 -6.96 -17.70 -36.50
C SER A 394 -7.29 -16.19 -36.51
N ALA A 395 -7.64 -15.64 -37.68
CA ALA A 395 -7.94 -14.23 -37.88
C ALA A 395 -9.27 -13.81 -37.23
N HIS A 396 -9.21 -13.30 -36.01
CA HIS A 396 -10.34 -12.63 -35.36
C HIS A 396 -10.19 -11.13 -35.53
N PHE A 397 -11.18 -10.52 -36.20
CA PHE A 397 -11.17 -9.10 -36.56
C PHE A 397 -12.59 -8.54 -36.50
N ILE A 398 -12.78 -7.39 -35.84
CA ILE A 398 -14.04 -6.66 -35.85
C ILE A 398 -13.78 -5.15 -35.91
N ARG A 399 -14.58 -4.42 -36.71
CA ARG A 399 -14.52 -2.95 -36.73
C ARG A 399 -15.04 -2.36 -35.42
N ALA A 400 -14.42 -1.30 -34.92
CA ALA A 400 -14.80 -0.68 -33.66
C ALA A 400 -16.24 -0.13 -33.69
N VAL A 401 -16.65 0.48 -34.79
CA VAL A 401 -18.02 1.00 -34.97
C VAL A 401 -19.08 -0.09 -34.97
N VAL A 402 -18.81 -1.25 -35.57
CA VAL A 402 -19.73 -2.40 -35.58
C VAL A 402 -19.85 -2.99 -34.19
N LEU A 403 -18.73 -3.09 -33.47
CA LEU A 403 -18.73 -3.55 -32.08
C LEU A 403 -19.55 -2.61 -31.18
N GLU A 404 -19.40 -1.31 -31.35
CA GLU A 404 -20.13 -0.29 -30.61
C GLU A 404 -21.65 -0.43 -30.81
N GLU A 405 -22.06 -0.56 -32.05
CA GLU A 405 -23.49 -0.74 -32.42
C GLU A 405 -24.07 -2.03 -31.82
N LEU A 406 -23.38 -3.17 -32.01
CA LEU A 406 -23.84 -4.46 -31.53
C LEU A 406 -23.90 -4.54 -30.00
N VAL A 407 -22.90 -4.01 -29.31
CA VAL A 407 -22.88 -3.98 -27.84
C VAL A 407 -23.97 -3.06 -27.33
N TRP A 408 -24.14 -1.90 -27.94
CA TRP A 408 -25.22 -0.99 -27.58
C TRP A 408 -26.59 -1.60 -27.74
N MET A 409 -26.85 -2.23 -28.89
CA MET A 409 -28.13 -2.91 -29.17
C MET A 409 -28.40 -3.99 -28.13
N HIS A 410 -27.41 -4.82 -27.83
CA HIS A 410 -27.55 -5.90 -26.84
C HIS A 410 -27.79 -5.34 -25.43
N MET A 411 -27.04 -4.32 -25.01
CA MET A 411 -27.21 -3.69 -23.70
C MET A 411 -28.60 -3.04 -23.59
N ARG A 412 -29.02 -2.31 -24.61
CA ARG A 412 -30.36 -1.68 -24.64
C ARG A 412 -31.47 -2.72 -24.53
N THR A 413 -31.36 -3.87 -25.22
CA THR A 413 -32.30 -4.96 -25.09
C THR A 413 -32.35 -5.50 -23.66
N VAL A 414 -31.20 -5.74 -23.03
CA VAL A 414 -31.14 -6.21 -21.64
C VAL A 414 -31.76 -5.20 -20.69
N ILE A 415 -31.39 -3.92 -20.82
CA ILE A 415 -31.92 -2.84 -19.97
C ILE A 415 -33.44 -2.75 -20.10
N SER A 416 -33.93 -2.64 -21.31
CA SER A 416 -35.38 -2.56 -21.58
C SER A 416 -36.13 -3.79 -21.08
N TYR A 417 -35.55 -4.99 -21.25
CA TYR A 417 -36.17 -6.22 -20.79
C TYR A 417 -36.24 -6.32 -19.26
N VAL A 418 -35.16 -6.00 -18.57
CA VAL A 418 -35.12 -6.00 -17.10
C VAL A 418 -36.12 -4.99 -16.54
N SER A 419 -36.20 -3.78 -17.12
CA SER A 419 -37.15 -2.76 -16.66
C SER A 419 -38.62 -3.15 -16.86
N ARG A 420 -38.95 -3.91 -17.92
CA ARG A 420 -40.33 -4.27 -18.23
C ARG A 420 -40.77 -5.61 -17.65
N TYR A 421 -39.86 -6.57 -17.56
CA TYR A 421 -40.16 -7.98 -17.24
C TYR A 421 -39.16 -8.52 -16.19
N GLU A 422 -39.00 -7.79 -15.10
CA GLU A 422 -38.01 -8.12 -14.07
C GLU A 422 -38.18 -9.52 -13.49
N ASP A 423 -39.41 -9.89 -13.11
CA ASP A 423 -39.68 -11.19 -12.49
C ASP A 423 -39.35 -12.36 -13.45
N HIS A 424 -39.62 -12.18 -14.73
CA HIS A 424 -39.26 -13.17 -15.71
C HIS A 424 -37.76 -13.24 -15.96
N PHE A 425 -37.09 -12.09 -16.03
CA PHE A 425 -35.62 -12.04 -16.11
C PHE A 425 -34.98 -12.75 -14.93
N ARG A 426 -35.48 -12.50 -13.74
CA ARG A 426 -35.05 -13.17 -12.52
C ARG A 426 -35.20 -14.68 -12.63
N ALA A 427 -36.37 -15.18 -13.01
CA ALA A 427 -36.63 -16.61 -13.15
C ALA A 427 -35.70 -17.30 -14.17
N VAL A 428 -35.46 -16.68 -15.33
CA VAL A 428 -34.57 -17.21 -16.37
C VAL A 428 -33.11 -17.23 -15.87
N MET A 429 -32.66 -16.17 -15.16
CA MET A 429 -31.30 -16.12 -14.65
C MET A 429 -31.09 -17.08 -13.46
N GLU A 430 -32.10 -17.26 -12.61
CA GLU A 430 -32.05 -18.26 -11.52
C GLU A 430 -31.91 -19.67 -12.09
N GLN A 431 -32.71 -20.00 -13.10
CA GLN A 431 -32.60 -21.29 -13.79
C GLN A 431 -31.22 -21.49 -14.43
N LYS A 432 -30.71 -20.47 -15.13
CA LYS A 432 -29.41 -20.52 -15.80
C LYS A 432 -28.24 -20.64 -14.82
N LEU A 433 -28.27 -19.90 -13.75
CA LEU A 433 -27.24 -19.93 -12.69
C LEU A 433 -27.39 -21.18 -11.79
N ARG A 434 -28.43 -22.00 -12.03
CA ARG A 434 -28.76 -23.17 -11.21
C ARG A 434 -28.89 -22.81 -9.73
N LEU A 435 -29.52 -21.68 -9.46
CA LEU A 435 -29.75 -21.24 -8.09
C LEU A 435 -30.71 -22.21 -7.41
N SER A 436 -30.36 -22.59 -6.20
CA SER A 436 -31.25 -23.40 -5.39
C SER A 436 -32.45 -22.55 -4.96
N SER A 437 -33.64 -23.14 -4.95
CA SER A 437 -34.81 -22.45 -4.43
C SER A 437 -34.58 -22.03 -2.98
N GLU A 438 -35.25 -20.97 -2.52
CA GLU A 438 -35.17 -20.54 -1.13
C GLU A 438 -35.51 -21.68 -0.13
N ALA A 439 -36.37 -22.59 -0.53
CA ALA A 439 -36.72 -23.76 0.27
C ALA A 439 -35.53 -24.72 0.41
N ALA A 440 -34.75 -24.93 -0.66
CA ALA A 440 -33.57 -25.78 -0.66
C ALA A 440 -32.45 -25.13 0.20
N ILE A 441 -32.23 -23.83 0.08
CA ILE A 441 -31.26 -23.09 0.91
C ILE A 441 -31.67 -23.17 2.39
N ARG A 442 -32.95 -22.99 2.69
CA ARG A 442 -33.47 -23.19 4.07
C ARG A 442 -33.25 -24.63 4.55
N GLY A 443 -33.38 -25.62 3.66
CA GLY A 443 -33.09 -27.02 3.95
C GLY A 443 -31.61 -27.23 4.29
N HIS A 444 -30.69 -26.69 3.50
CA HIS A 444 -29.25 -26.76 3.79
C HIS A 444 -28.88 -26.05 5.09
N LYS A 445 -29.44 -24.86 5.39
CA LYS A 445 -29.24 -24.16 6.67
C LYS A 445 -29.75 -24.96 7.87
N LYS A 446 -30.93 -25.63 7.73
CA LYS A 446 -31.45 -26.50 8.79
C LYS A 446 -30.55 -27.70 9.01
N ARG A 447 -30.04 -28.31 7.94
CA ARG A 447 -29.12 -29.45 8.03
C ARG A 447 -27.78 -29.04 8.64
N LEU A 448 -27.26 -27.89 8.28
CA LEU A 448 -26.06 -27.30 8.87
C LEU A 448 -26.22 -27.13 10.40
N ALA A 449 -27.31 -26.49 10.83
CA ALA A 449 -27.59 -26.31 12.27
C ALA A 449 -27.74 -27.64 13.04
N GLN A 450 -28.31 -28.69 12.40
CA GLN A 450 -28.38 -30.02 12.96
C GLN A 450 -27.01 -30.68 13.11
N ALA A 451 -26.14 -30.56 12.07
CA ALA A 451 -24.80 -31.11 12.11
C ALA A 451 -23.93 -30.41 13.18
N GLU A 452 -24.01 -29.08 13.26
CA GLU A 452 -23.29 -28.30 14.30
C GLU A 452 -23.76 -28.67 15.72
N LYS A 453 -25.09 -28.83 15.90
CA LYS A 453 -25.64 -29.28 17.19
C LYS A 453 -25.14 -30.67 17.54
N ARG A 454 -25.16 -31.61 16.57
CA ARG A 454 -24.69 -32.99 16.79
C ARG A 454 -23.20 -33.04 17.12
N LEU A 455 -22.40 -32.23 16.46
CA LEU A 455 -20.97 -32.08 16.73
C LEU A 455 -20.73 -31.63 18.18
N GLY A 456 -21.49 -30.63 18.67
CA GLY A 456 -21.42 -30.17 20.05
C GLY A 456 -21.93 -31.20 21.07
N GLU A 457 -22.87 -32.08 20.70
CA GLU A 457 -23.30 -33.22 21.53
C GLU A 457 -22.19 -34.28 21.64
N LEU A 458 -21.51 -34.59 20.52
CA LEU A 458 -20.40 -35.52 20.52
C LEU A 458 -19.21 -35.02 21.35
N ASP A 459 -18.89 -33.73 21.31
CA ASP A 459 -17.87 -33.14 22.18
C ASP A 459 -18.17 -33.37 23.67
N ARG A 460 -19.44 -33.18 24.07
CA ARG A 460 -19.88 -33.42 25.46
C ARG A 460 -19.85 -34.90 25.85
N LEU A 461 -20.24 -35.77 24.91
CA LEU A 461 -20.19 -37.21 25.13
C LEU A 461 -18.75 -37.70 25.25
N PHE A 462 -17.85 -37.18 24.44
CA PHE A 462 -16.43 -37.51 24.51
C PHE A 462 -15.82 -37.13 25.86
N ILE A 463 -16.12 -35.93 26.38
CA ILE A 463 -15.68 -35.52 27.72
C ILE A 463 -16.23 -36.48 28.79
N ARG A 464 -17.50 -36.86 28.69
CA ARG A 464 -18.13 -37.73 29.66
C ARG A 464 -17.56 -39.15 29.69
N ILE A 465 -17.31 -39.75 28.50
CA ILE A 465 -16.69 -41.10 28.46
C ILE A 465 -15.24 -41.07 28.94
N TYR A 466 -14.52 -39.95 28.73
CA TYR A 466 -13.19 -39.74 29.28
C TYR A 466 -13.23 -39.71 30.83
N GLU A 467 -14.15 -38.95 31.41
CA GLU A 467 -14.34 -38.90 32.89
C GLU A 467 -14.71 -40.26 33.46
N ASP A 468 -15.60 -41.01 32.79
CA ASP A 468 -16.02 -42.34 33.22
C ASP A 468 -14.90 -43.38 33.11
N ASN A 469 -13.99 -43.25 32.11
CA ASN A 469 -12.81 -44.08 32.00
C ASN A 469 -11.80 -43.78 33.12
N VAL A 470 -11.52 -42.51 33.39
CA VAL A 470 -10.62 -42.10 34.48
C VAL A 470 -11.17 -42.52 35.83
N ALA A 471 -12.51 -42.52 36.02
CA ALA A 471 -13.17 -42.99 37.22
C ALA A 471 -13.24 -44.53 37.35
N GLY A 472 -12.72 -45.29 36.37
CA GLY A 472 -12.74 -46.76 36.35
C GLY A 472 -14.10 -47.39 36.07
N ARG A 473 -15.10 -46.62 35.61
CA ARG A 473 -16.46 -47.11 35.29
C ARG A 473 -16.54 -47.79 33.93
N ILE A 474 -15.61 -47.44 33.03
CA ILE A 474 -15.49 -48.00 31.67
C ILE A 474 -14.07 -48.55 31.49
N THR A 475 -13.95 -49.72 30.87
CA THR A 475 -12.66 -50.34 30.58
C THR A 475 -11.96 -49.61 29.43
N ASP A 476 -10.62 -49.63 29.39
CA ASP A 476 -9.81 -48.98 28.35
C ASP A 476 -10.17 -49.46 26.94
N GLU A 477 -10.49 -50.77 26.78
CA GLU A 477 -10.93 -51.32 25.49
C GLU A 477 -12.24 -50.68 24.99
N LYS A 478 -13.24 -50.56 25.88
CA LYS A 478 -14.52 -49.91 25.55
C LYS A 478 -14.36 -48.43 25.29
N PHE A 479 -13.53 -47.76 26.08
CA PHE A 479 -13.20 -46.35 25.88
C PHE A 479 -12.56 -46.15 24.49
N SER A 480 -11.56 -46.94 24.11
CA SER A 480 -10.89 -46.86 22.82
C SER A 480 -11.88 -47.08 21.66
N MET A 481 -12.77 -48.07 21.76
CA MET A 481 -13.77 -48.33 20.72
C MET A 481 -14.77 -47.17 20.57
N MET A 482 -15.28 -46.63 21.69
CA MET A 482 -16.24 -45.52 21.68
C MET A 482 -15.57 -44.21 21.18
N SER A 483 -14.35 -43.92 21.64
CA SER A 483 -13.58 -42.76 21.20
C SER A 483 -13.39 -42.76 19.70
N LYS A 484 -12.96 -43.89 19.13
CA LYS A 484 -12.79 -44.04 17.68
C LYS A 484 -14.09 -43.78 16.93
N THR A 485 -15.22 -44.34 17.41
CA THR A 485 -16.52 -44.13 16.76
C THR A 485 -16.92 -42.64 16.78
N TYR A 486 -16.69 -41.95 17.90
CA TYR A 486 -17.02 -40.52 18.01
C TYR A 486 -16.08 -39.65 17.17
N GLU A 487 -14.78 -39.96 17.10
CA GLU A 487 -13.81 -39.28 16.25
C GLU A 487 -14.14 -39.44 14.76
N ASP A 488 -14.54 -40.65 14.33
CA ASP A 488 -14.97 -40.92 12.95
C ASP A 488 -16.24 -40.10 12.60
N GLU A 489 -17.25 -40.10 13.49
CA GLU A 489 -18.49 -39.32 13.33
C GLU A 489 -18.20 -37.80 13.34
N GLN A 490 -17.32 -37.31 14.22
CA GLN A 490 -16.91 -35.91 14.27
C GLN A 490 -16.20 -35.48 12.96
N THR A 491 -15.37 -36.35 12.42
CA THR A 491 -14.64 -36.07 11.16
C THR A 491 -15.63 -35.94 10.00
N GLN A 492 -16.58 -36.88 9.89
CA GLN A 492 -17.62 -36.83 8.85
C GLN A 492 -18.51 -35.59 8.98
N LEU A 493 -18.93 -35.25 10.21
CA LEU A 493 -19.74 -34.04 10.44
C LEU A 493 -18.99 -32.74 10.13
N LYS A 494 -17.70 -32.66 10.44
CA LYS A 494 -16.87 -31.50 10.07
C LYS A 494 -16.74 -31.31 8.57
N GLU A 495 -16.56 -32.39 7.82
CA GLU A 495 -16.52 -32.36 6.36
C GLU A 495 -17.89 -31.95 5.76
N GLU A 496 -18.97 -32.49 6.31
CA GLU A 496 -20.33 -32.13 5.92
C GLU A 496 -20.65 -30.64 6.20
N ILE A 497 -20.30 -30.15 7.39
CA ILE A 497 -20.46 -28.74 7.77
C ILE A 497 -19.69 -27.83 6.81
N GLN A 498 -18.44 -28.16 6.51
CA GLN A 498 -17.63 -27.36 5.59
C GLN A 498 -18.24 -27.34 4.18
N THR A 499 -18.72 -28.47 3.69
CA THR A 499 -19.35 -28.56 2.37
C THR A 499 -20.62 -27.74 2.32
N LEU A 500 -21.52 -27.90 3.29
CA LEU A 500 -22.78 -27.16 3.38
C LEU A 500 -22.55 -25.64 3.52
N GLN A 501 -21.57 -25.22 4.30
CA GLN A 501 -21.21 -23.81 4.45
C GLN A 501 -20.74 -23.21 3.12
N GLN A 502 -19.88 -23.93 2.38
CA GLN A 502 -19.41 -23.49 1.07
C GLN A 502 -20.55 -23.41 0.03
N GLU A 503 -21.43 -24.41 -0.01
CA GLU A 503 -22.59 -24.41 -0.89
C GLU A 503 -23.54 -23.25 -0.62
N ILE A 504 -23.88 -23.01 0.66
CA ILE A 504 -24.74 -21.90 1.07
C ILE A 504 -24.10 -20.56 0.69
N GLU A 505 -22.82 -20.37 1.01
CA GLU A 505 -22.11 -19.12 0.70
C GLU A 505 -22.09 -18.82 -0.81
N VAL A 506 -21.83 -19.83 -1.64
CA VAL A 506 -21.83 -19.67 -3.11
C VAL A 506 -23.21 -19.29 -3.62
N GLN A 507 -24.27 -19.96 -3.14
CA GLN A 507 -25.64 -19.69 -3.57
C GLN A 507 -26.12 -18.30 -3.14
N GLU A 508 -25.89 -17.92 -1.88
CA GLU A 508 -26.25 -16.59 -1.37
C GLU A 508 -25.53 -15.47 -2.13
N ARG A 509 -24.25 -15.65 -2.42
CA ARG A 509 -23.48 -14.68 -3.21
C ARG A 509 -24.01 -14.55 -4.64
N GLN A 510 -24.44 -15.64 -5.27
CA GLN A 510 -25.01 -15.60 -6.61
C GLN A 510 -26.36 -14.87 -6.64
N ILE A 511 -27.21 -15.10 -5.63
CA ILE A 511 -28.50 -14.39 -5.50
C ILE A 511 -28.24 -12.88 -5.28
N GLU A 512 -27.35 -12.54 -4.36
CA GLU A 512 -26.97 -11.16 -4.10
C GLU A 512 -26.43 -10.47 -5.36
N ASN A 513 -25.57 -11.15 -6.12
CA ASN A 513 -25.04 -10.66 -7.38
C ASN A 513 -26.14 -10.37 -8.42
N LEU A 514 -27.14 -11.25 -8.51
CA LEU A 514 -28.27 -11.05 -9.40
C LEU A 514 -29.11 -9.82 -9.01
N GLU A 515 -29.40 -9.67 -7.73
CA GLU A 515 -30.11 -8.50 -7.21
C GLU A 515 -29.35 -7.19 -7.46
N GLN A 516 -28.06 -7.18 -7.18
CA GLN A 516 -27.20 -6.03 -7.43
C GLN A 516 -27.16 -5.70 -8.93
N PHE A 517 -27.12 -6.70 -9.81
CA PHE A 517 -27.15 -6.48 -11.24
C PHE A 517 -28.47 -5.82 -11.68
N ILE A 518 -29.61 -6.32 -11.22
CA ILE A 518 -30.93 -5.75 -11.52
C ILE A 518 -31.00 -4.27 -11.08
N GLN A 519 -30.54 -3.97 -9.85
CA GLN A 519 -30.50 -2.60 -9.34
C GLN A 519 -29.59 -1.69 -10.17
N ARG A 520 -28.44 -2.19 -10.63
CA ARG A 520 -27.56 -1.42 -11.52
C ARG A 520 -28.20 -1.13 -12.85
N VAL A 521 -28.86 -2.11 -13.45
CA VAL A 521 -29.55 -1.94 -14.74
C VAL A 521 -30.63 -0.87 -14.66
N ARG A 522 -31.40 -0.85 -13.57
CA ARG A 522 -32.46 0.18 -13.35
C ARG A 522 -31.92 1.62 -13.38
N LYS A 523 -30.67 1.86 -12.96
CA LYS A 523 -30.04 3.20 -13.03
C LYS A 523 -29.89 3.71 -14.47
N TYR A 524 -30.02 2.83 -15.48
CA TYR A 524 -29.78 3.12 -16.90
C TYR A 524 -31.02 2.98 -17.77
N GLU A 525 -32.22 2.97 -17.19
CA GLU A 525 -33.48 2.82 -17.92
C GLU A 525 -33.65 3.91 -19.00
N ASP A 526 -33.26 5.15 -18.68
CA ASP A 526 -33.35 6.31 -19.59
C ASP A 526 -32.06 6.56 -20.38
N LEU A 527 -31.23 5.53 -20.60
CA LEU A 527 -29.95 5.69 -21.30
C LEU A 527 -30.18 5.75 -22.82
N ASP A 528 -29.94 6.91 -23.45
CA ASP A 528 -30.11 7.13 -24.89
C ASP A 528 -28.90 6.73 -25.73
N GLU A 529 -27.70 6.73 -25.14
CA GLU A 529 -26.43 6.41 -25.82
C GLU A 529 -25.48 5.58 -24.94
N LEU A 530 -24.59 4.83 -25.58
CA LEU A 530 -23.59 4.02 -24.89
C LEU A 530 -22.54 4.90 -24.24
N THR A 531 -22.63 5.07 -22.92
CA THR A 531 -21.61 5.80 -22.15
C THR A 531 -20.48 4.86 -21.70
N PRO A 532 -19.21 5.34 -21.64
CA PRO A 532 -18.11 4.56 -21.12
C PRO A 532 -18.32 4.06 -19.70
N TYR A 533 -19.04 4.83 -18.89
CA TYR A 533 -19.35 4.50 -17.49
C TYR A 533 -20.35 3.34 -17.43
N ALA A 534 -21.50 3.42 -18.11
CA ALA A 534 -22.50 2.37 -18.14
C ALA A 534 -21.92 1.05 -18.71
N LEU A 535 -21.13 1.15 -19.80
CA LEU A 535 -20.44 -0.01 -20.37
C LEU A 535 -19.56 -0.73 -19.34
N ARG A 536 -18.75 0.00 -18.58
CA ARG A 536 -17.80 -0.58 -17.61
C ARG A 536 -18.46 -1.02 -16.32
N GLU A 537 -19.59 -0.43 -15.94
CA GLU A 537 -20.36 -0.86 -14.77
C GLU A 537 -21.13 -2.16 -15.06
N LEU A 538 -21.70 -2.30 -16.26
CA LEU A 538 -22.55 -3.44 -16.59
C LEU A 538 -21.80 -4.58 -17.28
N VAL A 539 -20.79 -4.30 -18.13
CA VAL A 539 -20.11 -5.31 -18.95
C VAL A 539 -18.72 -5.63 -18.38
N LYS A 540 -18.46 -6.91 -18.15
CA LYS A 540 -17.17 -7.43 -17.69
C LYS A 540 -16.21 -7.70 -18.85
N ALA A 541 -16.69 -8.40 -19.89
CA ALA A 541 -15.88 -8.83 -21.02
C ALA A 541 -16.72 -9.06 -22.27
N ILE A 542 -16.12 -8.87 -23.44
CA ILE A 542 -16.72 -9.10 -24.75
C ILE A 542 -15.84 -10.09 -25.50
N TYR A 543 -16.42 -11.20 -25.95
CA TYR A 543 -15.71 -12.25 -26.67
C TYR A 543 -16.11 -12.24 -28.14
N ILE A 544 -15.12 -12.18 -29.03
CA ILE A 544 -15.30 -12.16 -30.47
C ILE A 544 -14.96 -13.53 -31.02
N GLU A 545 -15.93 -14.17 -31.68
CA GLU A 545 -15.77 -15.48 -32.32
C GLU A 545 -15.08 -15.38 -33.67
N ALA A 546 -14.60 -16.50 -34.18
CA ALA A 546 -14.08 -16.57 -35.54
C ALA A 546 -15.22 -16.26 -36.56
N PRO A 547 -14.92 -15.57 -37.67
CA PRO A 547 -15.90 -15.33 -38.70
C PRO A 547 -16.23 -16.62 -39.44
N ASP A 548 -17.49 -17.03 -39.45
CA ASP A 548 -18.02 -18.09 -40.30
C ASP A 548 -18.34 -17.56 -41.71
N LYS A 549 -17.82 -18.22 -42.72
CA LYS A 549 -18.01 -17.89 -44.12
C LYS A 549 -18.64 -19.07 -44.91
N SER A 550 -19.06 -20.12 -44.23
CA SER A 550 -19.58 -21.36 -44.85
C SER A 550 -20.81 -21.12 -45.73
N SER A 551 -21.64 -20.13 -45.37
CA SER A 551 -22.87 -19.77 -46.12
C SER A 551 -22.67 -18.76 -47.27
N GLY A 552 -21.41 -18.40 -47.61
CA GLY A 552 -21.12 -17.36 -48.59
C GLY A 552 -21.27 -15.91 -48.04
N LYS A 553 -21.91 -15.75 -46.90
CA LYS A 553 -21.97 -14.49 -46.14
C LYS A 553 -21.09 -14.60 -44.89
N ARG A 554 -20.54 -13.48 -44.47
CA ARG A 554 -19.71 -13.44 -43.26
C ARG A 554 -20.62 -13.26 -42.04
N TYR A 555 -20.69 -14.29 -41.19
CA TYR A 555 -21.31 -14.23 -39.88
C TYR A 555 -20.21 -14.23 -38.81
N GLN A 556 -20.39 -13.48 -37.73
CA GLN A 556 -19.43 -13.44 -36.64
C GLN A 556 -20.18 -13.28 -35.33
N GLY A 557 -20.05 -14.26 -34.44
CA GLY A 557 -20.67 -14.25 -33.14
C GLY A 557 -19.94 -13.31 -32.16
N ILE A 558 -20.72 -12.68 -31.31
CA ILE A 558 -20.24 -11.85 -30.20
C ILE A 558 -20.92 -12.32 -28.92
N ARG A 559 -20.13 -12.64 -27.89
CA ARG A 559 -20.67 -13.00 -26.59
C ARG A 559 -20.30 -11.92 -25.58
N ILE A 560 -21.29 -11.38 -24.89
CA ILE A 560 -21.11 -10.31 -23.88
C ILE A 560 -21.32 -10.92 -22.51
N SER A 561 -20.27 -10.87 -21.69
CA SER A 561 -20.32 -11.25 -20.28
C SER A 561 -20.59 -10.00 -19.45
N TYR A 562 -21.71 -9.99 -18.77
CA TYR A 562 -22.10 -8.94 -17.84
C TYR A 562 -21.42 -9.13 -16.48
N ASP A 563 -21.22 -8.04 -15.78
CA ASP A 563 -20.66 -8.10 -14.43
C ASP A 563 -21.68 -8.76 -13.49
N LEU A 564 -21.21 -9.50 -12.49
CA LEU A 564 -22.00 -10.24 -11.49
C LEU A 564 -22.78 -11.46 -12.03
N VAL A 565 -23.38 -11.38 -13.23
CA VAL A 565 -24.31 -12.41 -13.74
C VAL A 565 -23.77 -13.21 -14.96
N GLY A 566 -22.65 -12.80 -15.53
CA GLY A 566 -22.04 -13.49 -16.67
C GLY A 566 -22.79 -13.29 -17.98
N PHE A 567 -22.94 -14.36 -18.78
CA PHE A 567 -23.64 -14.28 -20.09
C PHE A 567 -25.15 -14.28 -19.90
N ILE A 568 -25.86 -13.36 -20.55
CA ILE A 568 -27.33 -13.27 -20.54
C ILE A 568 -27.87 -13.87 -21.81
N PRO A 569 -28.83 -14.83 -21.76
CA PRO A 569 -29.42 -15.49 -22.94
C PRO A 569 -30.50 -14.62 -23.57
N VAL A 570 -30.13 -13.53 -24.23
CA VAL A 570 -31.08 -12.55 -24.80
C VAL A 570 -32.04 -13.19 -25.81
N GLU A 571 -31.59 -14.19 -26.55
CA GLU A 571 -32.46 -14.93 -27.49
C GLU A 571 -33.61 -15.67 -26.79
N GLU A 572 -33.39 -16.18 -25.59
CA GLU A 572 -34.45 -16.84 -24.79
C GLU A 572 -35.40 -15.81 -24.18
N LEU A 573 -34.86 -14.66 -23.79
CA LEU A 573 -35.67 -13.56 -23.27
C LEU A 573 -36.64 -13.01 -24.34
N LEU A 574 -36.18 -12.81 -25.57
CA LEU A 574 -37.00 -12.26 -26.66
C LEU A 574 -38.06 -13.22 -27.23
N LYS A 575 -37.90 -14.53 -27.05
CA LYS A 575 -38.90 -15.50 -27.51
C LYS A 575 -40.28 -15.34 -26.87
N GLN A 576 -40.34 -14.73 -25.68
CA GLN A 576 -41.61 -14.47 -25.00
C GLN A 576 -42.28 -13.14 -25.37
N GLU A 577 -41.57 -12.18 -25.99
CA GLU A 577 -42.24 -10.97 -26.53
C GLU A 577 -43.12 -11.29 -27.76
N THR A 578 -42.95 -12.47 -28.35
CA THR A 578 -43.65 -12.89 -29.56
C THR A 578 -44.75 -13.94 -29.30
N ALA A 579 -44.95 -14.36 -28.06
CA ALA A 579 -46.01 -15.25 -27.60
C ALA A 579 -47.05 -14.50 -26.74
#